data_0007d28691f309eea99409035e2a0b5e
#
_entry.id   0007d28691f309eea99409035e2a0b5e
#
_cell.length_a   1.000
_cell.length_b   1.000
_cell.length_c   1.000
_cell.angle_alpha   90.00
_cell.angle_beta   90.00
_cell.angle_gamma   90.00
#
_symmetry.space_group_name_H-M   'P 1'
#
loop_
_entity.id
_entity.type
_entity.pdbx_description
1 polymer ?
#
loop_
_entity_poly.entity_id
_entity_poly.type
_entity_poly.pdbx_seq_one_letter_code
_entity_poly.pdbx_strand_id
1 'polypeptide(L)'
;MISQEKFREQYYSYFENKILPQIQTMEIYRKKTVLKVVGISLLFLMLGVIFSYIFILLMLKLEYNFILWPLILFLMYACLIQSIVTVIITSREYLLKLQDEVLPLFFPVVANYKNWPKNFSIATVLDSELFPNFDTQEDIRSFFGFYNKTNIIISDTKLTLPLKIQNKPNLFRGVTIQLELEKSFNNHVILISKNEHKYNRYYQVKPKVSELNQYLYTFAKNRRNIDFINQDFWEAIKELGAAYTAKGFSMSIKDNIILIAIRSKRP
;
A
#
# COMPACT_ATOMS: atom_id res chain seq x y z
N MET A 1 -11.08 21.54 -18.17
CA MET A 1 -10.62 21.34 -16.78
C MET A 1 -11.67 21.87 -15.83
N ILE A 2 -12.08 21.10 -14.83
CA ILE A 2 -12.92 21.61 -13.75
C ILE A 2 -12.01 22.49 -12.89
N SER A 3 -12.46 23.73 -12.53
CA SER A 3 -11.68 24.58 -11.64
C SER A 3 -11.48 23.89 -10.29
N GLN A 4 -10.36 24.14 -9.63
CA GLN A 4 -10.03 23.52 -8.33
C GLN A 4 -11.11 23.79 -7.27
N GLU A 5 -11.74 24.96 -7.29
CA GLU A 5 -12.85 25.33 -6.41
C GLU A 5 -14.09 24.48 -6.67
N LYS A 6 -14.50 24.34 -7.94
CA LYS A 6 -15.66 23.55 -8.32
C LYS A 6 -15.47 22.06 -7.99
N PHE A 7 -14.24 21.55 -8.14
CA PHE A 7 -13.89 20.20 -7.71
C PHE A 7 -14.04 20.06 -6.19
N ARG A 8 -13.57 21.05 -5.44
CA ARG A 8 -13.62 21.06 -3.96
C ARG A 8 -15.07 21.05 -3.47
N GLU A 9 -15.94 21.87 -4.02
CA GLU A 9 -17.38 21.91 -3.69
C GLU A 9 -18.06 20.57 -3.99
N GLN A 10 -17.83 20.00 -5.16
CA GLN A 10 -18.36 18.70 -5.54
C GLN A 10 -17.86 17.58 -4.61
N TYR A 11 -16.58 17.62 -4.23
CA TYR A 11 -16.03 16.66 -3.30
C TYR A 11 -16.64 16.78 -1.91
N TYR A 12 -16.79 17.98 -1.37
CA TYR A 12 -17.43 18.19 -0.06
C TYR A 12 -18.86 17.71 -0.04
N SER A 13 -19.66 18.06 -1.03
CA SER A 13 -21.04 17.59 -1.15
C SER A 13 -21.14 16.06 -1.23
N TYR A 14 -20.26 15.45 -2.01
CA TYR A 14 -20.19 13.99 -2.10
C TYR A 14 -19.72 13.34 -0.80
N PHE A 15 -18.72 13.92 -0.15
CA PHE A 15 -18.21 13.46 1.13
C PHE A 15 -19.30 13.45 2.20
N GLU A 16 -20.01 14.55 2.36
CA GLU A 16 -21.10 14.67 3.34
C GLU A 16 -22.26 13.72 3.07
N ASN A 17 -22.66 13.57 1.82
CA ASN A 17 -23.84 12.80 1.46
C ASN A 17 -23.58 11.29 1.33
N LYS A 18 -22.37 10.86 0.97
CA LYS A 18 -22.10 9.44 0.71
C LYS A 18 -21.00 8.83 1.59
N ILE A 19 -19.91 9.56 1.82
CA ILE A 19 -18.76 9.01 2.55
C ILE A 19 -19.00 9.08 4.05
N LEU A 20 -19.40 10.24 4.56
CA LEU A 20 -19.59 10.47 5.99
C LEU A 20 -20.58 9.50 6.65
N PRO A 21 -21.79 9.23 6.08
CA PRO A 21 -22.70 8.25 6.64
C PRO A 21 -22.11 6.83 6.73
N GLN A 22 -21.34 6.44 5.73
CA GLN A 22 -20.67 5.13 5.72
C GLN A 22 -19.58 5.06 6.78
N ILE A 23 -18.78 6.12 6.94
CA ILE A 23 -17.79 6.21 8.03
C ILE A 23 -18.48 6.12 9.40
N GLN A 24 -19.60 6.80 9.60
CA GLN A 24 -20.38 6.74 10.85
C GLN A 24 -20.89 5.32 11.11
N THR A 25 -21.40 4.64 10.10
CA THR A 25 -21.83 3.24 10.18
C THR A 25 -20.67 2.33 10.59
N MET A 26 -19.52 2.52 9.98
CA MET A 26 -18.30 1.77 10.32
C MET A 26 -17.79 2.08 11.73
N GLU A 27 -17.94 3.31 12.21
CA GLU A 27 -17.58 3.67 13.59
C GLU A 27 -18.52 2.98 14.61
N ILE A 28 -19.80 2.87 14.33
CA ILE A 28 -20.73 2.09 15.15
C ILE A 28 -20.33 0.60 15.14
N TYR A 29 -20.01 0.07 13.97
CA TYR A 29 -19.51 -1.29 13.83
C TYR A 29 -18.22 -1.50 14.62
N ARG A 30 -17.27 -0.58 14.55
CA ARG A 30 -16.02 -0.60 15.32
C ARG A 30 -16.29 -0.68 16.83
N LYS A 31 -17.16 0.18 17.35
CA LYS A 31 -17.53 0.19 18.78
C LYS A 31 -18.14 -1.13 19.23
N LYS A 32 -19.07 -1.68 18.45
CA LYS A 32 -19.66 -3.00 18.73
C LYS A 32 -18.62 -4.13 18.71
N THR A 33 -17.72 -4.09 17.74
CA THR A 33 -16.64 -5.08 17.58
C THR A 33 -15.66 -5.02 18.73
N VAL A 34 -15.22 -3.82 19.14
CA VAL A 34 -14.34 -3.63 20.31
C VAL A 34 -15.02 -4.16 21.56
N LEU A 35 -16.30 -3.81 21.80
CA LEU A 35 -17.04 -4.29 22.97
C LEU A 35 -17.13 -5.82 22.99
N LYS A 36 -17.41 -6.45 21.85
CA LYS A 36 -17.44 -7.91 21.71
C LYS A 36 -16.10 -8.55 22.02
N VAL A 37 -15.00 -7.99 21.47
CA VAL A 37 -13.64 -8.49 21.71
C VAL A 37 -13.26 -8.36 23.17
N VAL A 38 -13.52 -7.21 23.79
CA VAL A 38 -13.25 -6.98 25.21
C VAL A 38 -14.07 -7.98 26.07
N GLY A 39 -15.36 -8.16 25.77
CA GLY A 39 -16.21 -9.12 26.49
C GLY A 39 -15.68 -10.56 26.39
N ILE A 40 -15.31 -11.02 25.21
CA ILE A 40 -14.74 -12.35 24.99
C ILE A 40 -13.39 -12.48 25.71
N SER A 41 -12.52 -11.47 25.63
CA SER A 41 -11.22 -11.50 26.31
C SER A 41 -11.35 -11.55 27.82
N LEU A 42 -12.29 -10.78 28.41
CA LEU A 42 -12.59 -10.83 29.84
C LEU A 42 -13.12 -12.20 30.25
N LEU A 43 -14.00 -12.81 29.46
CA LEU A 43 -14.51 -14.15 29.73
C LEU A 43 -13.39 -15.18 29.77
N PHE A 44 -12.46 -15.19 28.81
CA PHE A 44 -11.31 -16.07 28.83
C PHE A 44 -10.38 -15.81 29.99
N LEU A 45 -10.21 -14.56 30.39
CA LEU A 45 -9.39 -14.18 31.54
C LEU A 45 -10.03 -14.69 32.85
N MET A 46 -11.35 -14.54 33.03
CA MET A 46 -12.08 -15.09 34.16
C MET A 46 -12.00 -16.62 34.22
N LEU A 47 -12.13 -17.30 33.09
CA LEU A 47 -11.95 -18.75 33.02
C LEU A 47 -10.53 -19.15 33.45
N GLY A 48 -9.51 -18.42 32.99
CA GLY A 48 -8.13 -18.65 33.42
C GLY A 48 -7.93 -18.50 34.93
N VAL A 49 -8.55 -17.50 35.53
CA VAL A 49 -8.52 -17.30 37.02
C VAL A 49 -9.22 -18.43 37.73
N ILE A 50 -10.39 -18.86 37.25
CA ILE A 50 -11.14 -19.98 37.83
C ILE A 50 -10.31 -21.29 37.75
N PHE A 51 -9.71 -21.56 36.60
CA PHE A 51 -8.84 -22.73 36.44
C PHE A 51 -7.62 -22.68 37.38
N SER A 52 -7.03 -21.51 37.55
CA SER A 52 -5.91 -21.30 38.49
C SER A 52 -6.34 -21.56 39.95
N TYR A 53 -7.53 -21.09 40.33
CA TYR A 53 -8.08 -21.31 41.66
C TYR A 53 -8.39 -22.78 41.92
N ILE A 54 -9.06 -23.45 40.99
CA ILE A 54 -9.34 -24.90 41.07
C ILE A 54 -8.02 -25.68 41.19
N PHE A 55 -7.01 -25.27 40.46
CA PHE A 55 -5.69 -25.87 40.50
C PHE A 55 -5.06 -25.78 41.91
N ILE A 56 -5.07 -24.58 42.51
CA ILE A 56 -4.53 -24.33 43.86
C ILE A 56 -5.27 -25.21 44.88
N LEU A 57 -6.61 -25.34 44.79
CA LEU A 57 -7.40 -26.20 45.67
C LEU A 57 -7.07 -27.70 45.52
N LEU A 58 -6.84 -28.13 44.28
CA LEU A 58 -6.45 -29.53 44.00
C LEU A 58 -5.05 -29.81 44.54
N MET A 59 -4.14 -28.85 44.42
CA MET A 59 -2.78 -28.98 44.98
C MET A 59 -2.76 -29.11 46.51
N LEU A 60 -3.65 -28.38 47.17
CA LEU A 60 -3.75 -28.45 48.66
C LEU A 60 -4.37 -29.76 49.18
N LYS A 61 -5.18 -30.44 48.31
CA LYS A 61 -5.90 -31.68 48.70
C LYS A 61 -5.26 -33.00 48.24
N LEU A 62 -4.52 -32.96 47.15
CA LEU A 62 -3.96 -34.16 46.51
C LEU A 62 -2.44 -34.17 46.69
N GLU A 63 -1.93 -35.09 47.51
CA GLU A 63 -0.49 -35.33 47.58
C GLU A 63 0.04 -35.69 46.17
N TYR A 64 0.75 -34.75 45.56
CA TYR A 64 1.62 -34.89 44.38
C TYR A 64 1.09 -35.72 43.18
N ASN A 65 0.05 -35.30 42.50
CA ASN A 65 -0.23 -35.78 41.14
C ASN A 65 0.45 -34.91 40.06
N PHE A 66 1.68 -35.26 39.73
CA PHE A 66 2.58 -34.60 38.77
C PHE A 66 1.96 -34.49 37.34
N ILE A 67 0.96 -35.29 37.02
CA ILE A 67 0.32 -35.38 35.69
C ILE A 67 -0.65 -34.20 35.46
N LEU A 68 -1.29 -33.65 36.50
CA LEU A 68 -2.30 -32.61 36.35
C LEU A 68 -1.69 -31.22 36.13
N TRP A 69 -0.45 -30.99 36.52
CA TRP A 69 0.26 -29.72 36.37
C TRP A 69 0.36 -29.21 34.92
N PRO A 70 0.91 -29.98 33.97
CA PRO A 70 1.03 -29.57 32.59
C PRO A 70 -0.33 -29.37 31.93
N LEU A 71 -1.37 -30.10 32.30
CA LEU A 71 -2.71 -29.94 31.73
C LEU A 71 -3.32 -28.58 32.08
N ILE A 72 -3.22 -28.14 33.33
CA ILE A 72 -3.80 -26.85 33.75
C ILE A 72 -3.00 -25.65 33.22
N LEU A 73 -1.68 -25.76 33.22
CA LEU A 73 -0.84 -24.77 32.55
C LEU A 73 -1.17 -24.67 31.06
N PHE A 74 -1.37 -25.82 30.38
CA PHE A 74 -1.77 -25.84 28.99
C PHE A 74 -3.11 -25.13 28.75
N LEU A 75 -4.12 -25.37 29.61
CA LEU A 75 -5.42 -24.72 29.52
C LEU A 75 -5.33 -23.21 29.75
N MET A 76 -4.52 -22.76 30.71
CA MET A 76 -4.26 -21.33 30.92
C MET A 76 -3.62 -20.67 29.67
N TYR A 77 -2.58 -21.29 29.13
CA TYR A 77 -1.94 -20.79 27.90
C TYR A 77 -2.91 -20.80 26.71
N ALA A 78 -3.72 -21.83 26.56
CA ALA A 78 -4.73 -21.91 25.51
C ALA A 78 -5.75 -20.76 25.60
N CYS A 79 -6.23 -20.42 26.80
CA CYS A 79 -7.11 -19.26 27.00
C CYS A 79 -6.45 -17.93 26.62
N LEU A 80 -5.20 -17.72 26.99
CA LEU A 80 -4.45 -16.52 26.63
C LEU A 80 -4.23 -16.41 25.12
N ILE A 81 -3.79 -17.50 24.50
CA ILE A 81 -3.57 -17.55 23.04
C ILE A 81 -4.89 -17.27 22.30
N GLN A 82 -5.99 -17.89 22.73
CA GLN A 82 -7.30 -17.70 22.12
C GLN A 82 -7.77 -16.24 22.22
N SER A 83 -7.51 -15.56 23.34
CA SER A 83 -7.80 -14.14 23.49
C SER A 83 -7.02 -13.29 22.46
N ILE A 84 -5.71 -13.51 22.34
CA ILE A 84 -4.84 -12.80 21.39
C ILE A 84 -5.29 -13.06 19.95
N VAL A 85 -5.54 -14.31 19.59
CA VAL A 85 -6.00 -14.71 18.25
C VAL A 85 -7.33 -14.04 17.91
N THR A 86 -8.27 -13.98 18.85
CA THR A 86 -9.55 -13.31 18.64
C THR A 86 -9.36 -11.81 18.33
N VAL A 87 -8.49 -11.12 19.06
CA VAL A 87 -8.17 -9.70 18.81
C VAL A 87 -7.60 -9.52 17.41
N ILE A 88 -6.64 -10.35 17.02
CA ILE A 88 -5.97 -10.26 15.71
C ILE A 88 -6.96 -10.51 14.56
N ILE A 89 -7.74 -11.57 14.64
CA ILE A 89 -8.72 -11.93 13.59
C ILE A 89 -9.76 -10.82 13.44
N THR A 90 -10.33 -10.36 14.55
CA THR A 90 -11.40 -9.35 14.50
C THR A 90 -10.88 -7.98 14.02
N SER A 91 -9.65 -7.63 14.40
CA SER A 91 -9.00 -6.40 13.89
C SER A 91 -8.77 -6.49 12.37
N ARG A 92 -8.36 -7.66 11.88
CA ARG A 92 -8.15 -7.90 10.45
C ARG A 92 -9.46 -7.84 9.66
N GLU A 93 -10.52 -8.47 10.16
CA GLU A 93 -11.85 -8.42 9.55
C GLU A 93 -12.38 -6.99 9.46
N TYR A 94 -12.22 -6.20 10.51
CA TYR A 94 -12.60 -4.79 10.50
C TYR A 94 -11.83 -4.00 9.44
N LEU A 95 -10.52 -4.19 9.35
CA LEU A 95 -9.69 -3.51 8.36
C LEU A 95 -10.07 -3.90 6.92
N LEU A 96 -10.33 -5.18 6.66
CA LEU A 96 -10.78 -5.65 5.36
C LEU A 96 -12.13 -5.03 4.99
N LYS A 97 -13.08 -5.02 5.92
CA LYS A 97 -14.40 -4.42 5.71
C LYS A 97 -14.31 -2.90 5.44
N LEU A 98 -13.44 -2.18 6.15
CA LEU A 98 -13.18 -0.76 5.90
C LEU A 98 -12.60 -0.54 4.49
N GLN A 99 -11.70 -1.43 4.06
CA GLN A 99 -11.11 -1.37 2.73
C GLN A 99 -12.12 -1.65 1.62
N ASP A 100 -13.04 -2.58 1.83
CA ASP A 100 -13.99 -3.00 0.81
C ASP A 100 -15.20 -2.06 0.71
N GLU A 101 -15.67 -1.50 1.81
CA GLU A 101 -16.88 -0.70 1.84
C GLU A 101 -16.62 0.81 1.79
N VAL A 102 -15.59 1.32 2.46
CA VAL A 102 -15.35 2.76 2.60
C VAL A 102 -14.34 3.28 1.59
N LEU A 103 -13.25 2.57 1.40
CA LEU A 103 -12.18 3.02 0.53
C LEU A 103 -12.63 3.26 -0.93
N PRO A 104 -13.46 2.40 -1.55
CA PRO A 104 -13.94 2.63 -2.91
C PRO A 104 -14.80 3.88 -3.08
N LEU A 105 -15.39 4.40 -2.01
CA LEU A 105 -16.24 5.59 -2.07
C LEU A 105 -15.45 6.89 -2.29
N PHE A 106 -14.15 6.88 -2.01
CA PHE A 106 -13.31 8.07 -2.22
C PHE A 106 -12.96 8.33 -3.69
N PHE A 107 -13.03 7.31 -4.54
CA PHE A 107 -12.55 7.40 -5.92
C PHE A 107 -13.55 7.91 -6.97
N PRO A 108 -14.87 7.69 -6.87
CA PRO A 108 -15.82 8.08 -7.91
C PRO A 108 -15.88 9.59 -8.18
N VAL A 109 -15.42 10.41 -7.24
CA VAL A 109 -15.39 11.89 -7.40
C VAL A 109 -14.26 12.33 -8.33
N VAL A 110 -13.18 11.60 -8.35
CA VAL A 110 -11.98 11.97 -9.13
C VAL A 110 -12.01 11.35 -10.52
N ALA A 111 -12.42 10.11 -10.61
CA ALA A 111 -12.58 9.35 -11.86
C ALA A 111 -13.39 8.10 -11.56
N ASN A 112 -13.86 7.40 -12.60
CA ASN A 112 -14.58 6.12 -12.45
C ASN A 112 -13.62 5.01 -11.98
N TYR A 113 -13.01 5.19 -10.80
CA TYR A 113 -12.12 4.19 -10.23
C TYR A 113 -12.90 3.04 -9.62
N LYS A 114 -12.40 1.83 -9.87
CA LYS A 114 -12.89 0.59 -9.26
C LYS A 114 -11.75 -0.03 -8.46
N ASN A 115 -12.11 -0.67 -7.36
CA ASN A 115 -11.17 -1.54 -6.67
C ASN A 115 -10.77 -2.66 -7.62
N TRP A 116 -9.46 -2.87 -7.83
CA TRP A 116 -8.93 -3.84 -8.77
C TRP A 116 -8.33 -5.02 -7.98
N PRO A 117 -8.99 -6.18 -7.97
CA PRO A 117 -8.52 -7.33 -7.19
C PRO A 117 -7.32 -8.04 -7.84
N LYS A 118 -6.86 -7.58 -9.03
CA LYS A 118 -5.74 -8.19 -9.73
C LYS A 118 -4.45 -7.46 -9.41
N ASN A 119 -3.38 -8.22 -9.26
CA ASN A 119 -2.04 -7.70 -9.12
C ASN A 119 -1.67 -6.86 -10.34
N PHE A 120 -0.91 -5.83 -10.12
CA PHE A 120 -0.23 -5.07 -11.14
C PHE A 120 0.60 -6.02 -12.01
N SER A 121 0.59 -5.83 -13.33
CA SER A 121 1.29 -6.78 -14.22
C SER A 121 2.79 -6.80 -13.94
N ILE A 122 3.30 -7.97 -13.54
CA ILE A 122 4.74 -8.20 -13.36
C ILE A 122 5.50 -7.87 -14.66
N ALA A 123 4.92 -8.20 -15.81
CA ALA A 123 5.51 -7.89 -17.10
C ALA A 123 5.72 -6.38 -17.29
N THR A 124 4.75 -5.54 -16.93
CA THR A 124 4.88 -4.08 -17.01
C THR A 124 5.99 -3.55 -16.11
N VAL A 125 6.13 -4.10 -14.89
CA VAL A 125 7.18 -3.70 -13.96
C VAL A 125 8.56 -4.10 -14.50
N LEU A 126 8.71 -5.30 -15.06
CA LEU A 126 9.94 -5.76 -15.68
C LEU A 126 10.28 -4.95 -16.94
N ASP A 127 9.30 -4.71 -17.81
CA ASP A 127 9.46 -3.95 -19.04
C ASP A 127 9.81 -2.48 -18.79
N SER A 128 9.45 -1.95 -17.65
CA SER A 128 9.82 -0.59 -17.25
C SER A 128 11.32 -0.42 -17.02
N GLU A 129 12.02 -1.50 -16.73
CA GLU A 129 13.43 -1.55 -16.35
C GLU A 129 13.79 -0.68 -15.12
N LEU A 130 12.81 -0.20 -14.35
CA LEU A 130 13.06 0.56 -13.13
C LEU A 130 13.65 -0.30 -12.00
N PHE A 131 13.28 -1.57 -11.99
CA PHE A 131 13.65 -2.50 -10.92
C PHE A 131 14.38 -3.71 -11.49
N PRO A 132 15.71 -3.74 -11.38
CA PRO A 132 16.47 -4.91 -11.80
C PRO A 132 16.23 -6.08 -10.83
N ASN A 133 15.91 -7.26 -11.36
CA ASN A 133 15.98 -8.54 -10.66
C ASN A 133 15.24 -8.61 -9.32
N PHE A 134 13.95 -8.38 -9.29
CA PHE A 134 13.12 -8.75 -8.15
C PHE A 134 12.59 -10.19 -8.29
N ASP A 135 12.32 -10.83 -7.16
CA ASP A 135 11.84 -12.21 -7.07
C ASP A 135 10.33 -12.25 -6.90
N THR A 136 9.81 -11.43 -5.99
CA THR A 136 8.38 -11.37 -5.73
C THR A 136 7.83 -9.96 -5.79
N GLN A 137 6.58 -9.86 -6.27
CA GLN A 137 5.78 -8.66 -6.26
C GLN A 137 4.52 -8.92 -5.44
N GLU A 138 4.30 -8.10 -4.43
CA GLU A 138 3.09 -8.07 -3.62
C GLU A 138 2.40 -6.74 -3.84
N ASP A 139 1.19 -6.76 -4.39
CA ASP A 139 0.33 -5.59 -4.51
C ASP A 139 -0.73 -5.66 -3.42
N ILE A 140 -0.59 -4.80 -2.42
CA ILE A 140 -1.46 -4.82 -1.23
C ILE A 140 -2.84 -4.28 -1.59
N ARG A 141 -2.89 -3.28 -2.46
CA ARG A 141 -4.11 -2.62 -2.95
C ARG A 141 -3.87 -2.09 -4.33
N SER A 142 -4.81 -2.34 -5.24
CA SER A 142 -4.74 -1.81 -6.59
C SER A 142 -6.08 -1.18 -6.96
N PHE A 143 -6.01 -0.02 -7.60
CA PHE A 143 -7.15 0.74 -8.09
C PHE A 143 -6.97 0.95 -9.60
N PHE A 144 -8.05 0.74 -10.33
CA PHE A 144 -8.11 0.94 -11.77
C PHE A 144 -9.16 2.00 -12.10
N GLY A 145 -8.85 2.90 -12.99
CA GLY A 145 -9.78 3.91 -13.45
C GLY A 145 -9.41 4.49 -14.81
N PHE A 146 -10.30 5.35 -15.30
CA PHE A 146 -10.15 6.06 -16.57
C PHE A 146 -10.22 7.57 -16.32
N TYR A 147 -9.28 8.30 -16.87
CA TYR A 147 -9.32 9.74 -16.90
C TYR A 147 -8.91 10.24 -18.29
N ASN A 148 -9.79 10.99 -18.95
CA ASN A 148 -9.53 11.54 -20.30
C ASN A 148 -8.93 10.52 -21.26
N LYS A 149 -9.55 9.34 -21.40
CA LYS A 149 -9.12 8.22 -22.25
C LYS A 149 -7.80 7.55 -21.83
N THR A 150 -7.23 7.93 -20.71
CA THR A 150 -6.03 7.31 -20.13
C THR A 150 -6.47 6.27 -19.11
N ASN A 151 -5.99 5.04 -19.27
CA ASN A 151 -6.13 4.02 -18.24
C ASN A 151 -5.14 4.31 -17.12
N ILE A 152 -5.62 4.29 -15.88
CA ILE A 152 -4.80 4.56 -14.71
C ILE A 152 -4.91 3.37 -13.75
N ILE A 153 -3.78 2.80 -13.36
CA ILE A 153 -3.70 1.80 -12.31
C ILE A 153 -2.80 2.39 -11.22
N ILE A 154 -3.28 2.39 -9.98
CA ILE A 154 -2.53 2.81 -8.79
C ILE A 154 -2.44 1.61 -7.86
N SER A 155 -1.25 1.26 -7.41
CA SER A 155 -1.03 0.12 -6.52
C SER A 155 -0.07 0.47 -5.38
N ASP A 156 -0.33 -0.06 -4.20
CA ASP A 156 0.66 -0.12 -3.11
C ASP A 156 1.47 -1.41 -3.29
N THR A 157 2.67 -1.25 -3.83
CA THR A 157 3.51 -2.34 -4.32
C THR A 157 4.73 -2.54 -3.43
N LYS A 158 5.02 -3.81 -3.14
CA LYS A 158 6.25 -4.24 -2.50
C LYS A 158 6.99 -5.23 -3.41
N LEU A 159 8.24 -4.91 -3.71
CA LEU A 159 9.14 -5.79 -4.47
C LEU A 159 10.24 -6.29 -3.56
N THR A 160 10.53 -7.59 -3.61
CA THR A 160 11.60 -8.20 -2.80
C THR A 160 12.70 -8.77 -3.69
N LEU A 161 13.92 -8.76 -3.15
CA LEU A 161 15.07 -9.39 -3.78
C LEU A 161 15.09 -10.90 -3.51
N PRO A 162 15.72 -11.69 -4.39
CA PRO A 162 15.96 -13.10 -4.13
C PRO A 162 16.67 -13.31 -2.79
N LEU A 163 16.29 -14.37 -2.06
CA LEU A 163 16.81 -14.72 -0.72
C LEU A 163 18.34 -14.83 -0.64
N LYS A 164 19.03 -15.00 -1.76
CA LYS A 164 20.49 -15.08 -1.83
C LYS A 164 21.22 -13.73 -1.61
N ILE A 165 20.46 -12.62 -1.59
CA ILE A 165 21.01 -11.26 -1.42
C ILE A 165 20.48 -10.70 -0.09
N GLN A 166 20.92 -11.28 1.03
CA GLN A 166 20.30 -11.13 2.36
C GLN A 166 20.44 -9.76 3.04
N ASN A 167 21.18 -8.80 2.52
CA ASN A 167 21.41 -7.53 3.24
C ASN A 167 20.35 -6.43 2.96
N LYS A 168 19.43 -6.64 2.01
CA LYS A 168 18.31 -5.70 1.75
C LYS A 168 17.06 -6.48 1.31
N PRO A 169 16.21 -6.91 2.23
CA PRO A 169 15.04 -7.75 1.91
C PRO A 169 13.99 -7.05 1.02
N ASN A 170 13.91 -5.72 1.06
CA ASN A 170 12.96 -4.96 0.25
C ASN A 170 13.71 -4.12 -0.80
N LEU A 171 13.56 -4.47 -2.08
CA LEU A 171 14.05 -3.67 -3.19
C LEU A 171 13.27 -2.35 -3.31
N PHE A 172 11.95 -2.44 -3.22
CA PHE A 172 11.04 -1.31 -3.31
C PHE A 172 9.82 -1.54 -2.41
N ARG A 173 9.35 -0.47 -1.77
CA ARG A 173 8.04 -0.41 -1.12
C ARG A 173 7.48 0.99 -1.28
N GLY A 174 6.30 1.08 -1.87
CA GLY A 174 5.69 2.37 -2.13
C GLY A 174 4.52 2.29 -3.10
N VAL A 175 4.15 3.43 -3.64
CA VAL A 175 3.05 3.53 -4.59
C VAL A 175 3.61 3.42 -6.01
N THR A 176 3.02 2.53 -6.80
CA THR A 176 3.22 2.45 -8.25
C THR A 176 2.00 2.98 -8.97
N ILE A 177 2.21 3.79 -10.00
CA ILE A 177 1.16 4.35 -10.84
C ILE A 177 1.50 4.00 -12.28
N GLN A 178 0.60 3.30 -12.95
CA GLN A 178 0.68 3.06 -14.40
C GLN A 178 -0.33 3.94 -15.11
N LEU A 179 0.14 4.63 -16.13
CA LEU A 179 -0.70 5.37 -17.07
C LEU A 179 -0.54 4.71 -18.44
N GLU A 180 -1.64 4.30 -19.04
CA GLU A 180 -1.67 3.81 -20.39
C GLU A 180 -2.30 4.86 -21.30
N LEU A 181 -1.48 5.45 -22.16
CA LEU A 181 -1.84 6.55 -23.04
C LEU A 181 -2.29 6.06 -24.40
N GLU A 182 -3.11 6.84 -25.10
CA GLU A 182 -3.45 6.56 -26.51
C GLU A 182 -2.24 6.73 -27.45
N LYS A 183 -1.30 7.62 -27.06
CA LYS A 183 -0.11 7.95 -27.87
C LYS A 183 1.09 7.14 -27.42
N SER A 184 1.77 6.53 -28.37
CA SER A 184 3.03 5.82 -28.13
C SER A 184 4.24 6.74 -28.24
N PHE A 185 5.23 6.53 -27.38
CA PHE A 185 6.53 7.18 -27.42
C PHE A 185 7.55 6.31 -28.14
N ASN A 186 8.26 6.87 -29.12
CA ASN A 186 9.29 6.14 -29.86
C ASN A 186 10.64 6.10 -29.13
N ASN A 187 10.63 6.19 -27.81
CA ASN A 187 11.84 6.16 -27.00
C ASN A 187 11.53 5.55 -25.63
N HIS A 188 12.51 4.88 -25.04
CA HIS A 188 12.43 4.51 -23.64
C HIS A 188 13.21 5.52 -22.81
N VAL A 189 12.50 6.21 -21.93
CA VAL A 189 13.07 7.25 -21.06
C VAL A 189 12.85 6.88 -19.60
N ILE A 190 13.89 6.98 -18.82
CA ILE A 190 13.89 6.69 -17.38
C ILE A 190 14.34 7.95 -16.62
N LEU A 191 13.51 8.35 -15.65
CA LEU A 191 13.83 9.42 -14.71
C LEU A 191 13.99 8.81 -13.32
N ILE A 192 15.05 9.16 -12.61
CA ILE A 192 15.36 8.62 -11.27
C ILE A 192 15.86 9.74 -10.37
N SER A 193 15.39 9.76 -9.12
CA SER A 193 15.90 10.69 -8.09
C SER A 193 17.41 10.52 -7.90
N LYS A 194 18.14 11.61 -7.72
CA LYS A 194 19.61 11.59 -7.56
C LYS A 194 20.10 10.78 -6.36
N ASN A 195 19.23 10.52 -5.40
CA ASN A 195 19.53 9.69 -4.23
C ASN A 195 19.45 8.18 -4.51
N GLU A 196 19.04 7.79 -5.71
CA GLU A 196 18.98 6.39 -6.15
C GLU A 196 20.16 6.05 -7.04
N HIS A 197 20.39 4.73 -7.26
CA HIS A 197 21.55 4.26 -8.02
C HIS A 197 21.51 4.71 -9.48
N LYS A 198 22.68 5.09 -10.03
CA LYS A 198 22.85 5.45 -11.44
C LYS A 198 22.46 4.27 -12.35
N TYR A 199 21.72 4.59 -13.39
CA TYR A 199 21.33 3.65 -14.41
C TYR A 199 22.38 3.61 -15.55
N ASN A 200 23.09 2.49 -15.70
CA ASN A 200 24.25 2.42 -16.59
C ASN A 200 23.92 1.90 -18.01
N ARG A 201 22.65 1.53 -18.28
CA ARG A 201 22.28 0.89 -19.56
C ARG A 201 21.91 1.88 -20.67
N TYR A 202 21.60 3.13 -20.35
CA TYR A 202 21.10 4.13 -21.28
C TYR A 202 21.98 5.39 -21.23
N TYR A 203 21.82 6.24 -22.25
CA TYR A 203 22.53 7.51 -22.30
C TYR A 203 21.92 8.47 -21.27
N GLN A 204 22.76 9.02 -20.42
CA GLN A 204 22.34 10.14 -19.59
C GLN A 204 22.11 11.35 -20.50
N VAL A 205 20.91 11.93 -20.42
CA VAL A 205 20.50 13.10 -21.20
C VAL A 205 20.11 14.23 -20.24
N LYS A 206 20.20 15.45 -20.72
CA LYS A 206 19.78 16.64 -19.94
C LYS A 206 18.61 17.30 -20.65
N PRO A 207 17.37 17.12 -20.16
CA PRO A 207 16.21 17.86 -20.65
C PRO A 207 16.44 19.38 -20.54
N LYS A 208 15.72 20.16 -21.36
CA LYS A 208 15.82 21.63 -21.36
C LYS A 208 15.37 22.28 -20.04
N VAL A 209 14.70 21.54 -19.17
CA VAL A 209 14.22 22.01 -17.85
C VAL A 209 15.34 21.93 -16.84
N SER A 210 15.92 23.07 -16.50
CA SER A 210 17.07 23.16 -15.59
C SER A 210 16.77 22.67 -14.16
N GLU A 211 15.59 22.99 -13.63
CA GLU A 211 15.15 22.53 -12.31
C GLU A 211 15.07 21.00 -12.23
N LEU A 212 14.47 20.34 -13.24
CA LEU A 212 14.39 18.88 -13.29
C LEU A 212 15.77 18.26 -13.15
N ASN A 213 16.76 18.80 -13.85
CA ASN A 213 18.14 18.31 -13.82
C ASN A 213 18.83 18.47 -12.45
N GLN A 214 18.31 19.30 -11.54
CA GLN A 214 18.82 19.42 -10.17
C GLN A 214 18.38 18.25 -9.28
N TYR A 215 17.17 17.70 -9.50
CA TYR A 215 16.56 16.70 -8.64
C TYR A 215 16.60 15.28 -9.22
N LEU A 216 16.53 15.16 -10.56
CA LEU A 216 16.45 13.87 -11.24
C LEU A 216 17.61 13.67 -12.21
N TYR A 217 18.01 12.42 -12.37
CA TYR A 217 18.75 11.96 -13.54
C TYR A 217 17.77 11.48 -14.59
N THR A 218 18.02 11.86 -15.85
CA THR A 218 17.25 11.39 -17.00
C THR A 218 18.14 10.52 -17.88
N PHE A 219 17.66 9.32 -18.18
CA PHE A 219 18.33 8.37 -19.06
C PHE A 219 17.40 8.06 -20.22
N ALA A 220 17.94 7.93 -21.44
CA ALA A 220 17.17 7.60 -22.61
C ALA A 220 17.90 6.56 -23.47
N LYS A 221 17.15 5.62 -24.05
CA LYS A 221 17.68 4.64 -24.99
C LYS A 221 18.20 5.33 -26.25
N ASN A 222 17.51 6.38 -26.68
CA ASN A 222 17.93 7.25 -27.78
C ASN A 222 18.05 8.69 -27.24
N ARG A 223 19.14 9.40 -27.60
CA ARG A 223 19.39 10.78 -27.21
C ARG A 223 18.41 11.79 -27.82
N ARG A 224 17.71 11.40 -28.88
CA ARG A 224 16.68 12.20 -29.55
C ARG A 224 15.30 11.87 -28.94
N ASN A 225 14.29 12.69 -29.27
CA ASN A 225 12.89 12.45 -28.88
C ASN A 225 12.65 12.47 -27.35
N ILE A 226 13.20 13.48 -26.67
CA ILE A 226 12.97 13.78 -25.25
C ILE A 226 12.25 15.14 -25.04
N ASP A 227 11.82 15.79 -26.13
CA ASP A 227 11.23 17.16 -26.08
C ASP A 227 9.86 17.21 -25.36
N PHE A 228 9.23 16.05 -25.12
CA PHE A 228 8.02 15.96 -24.30
C PHE A 228 8.29 16.28 -22.81
N ILE A 229 9.57 16.22 -22.36
CA ILE A 229 9.98 16.61 -21.01
C ILE A 229 10.13 18.14 -21.00
N ASN A 230 9.02 18.82 -20.84
CA ASN A 230 8.90 20.29 -20.80
C ASN A 230 8.63 20.77 -19.37
N GLN A 231 8.40 22.07 -19.20
CA GLN A 231 8.13 22.67 -17.89
C GLN A 231 6.84 22.16 -17.26
N ASP A 232 5.75 22.01 -18.03
CA ASP A 232 4.46 21.52 -17.53
C ASP A 232 4.59 20.08 -16.99
N PHE A 233 5.36 19.24 -17.69
CA PHE A 233 5.67 17.88 -17.25
C PHE A 233 6.43 17.89 -15.91
N TRP A 234 7.40 18.81 -15.75
CA TRP A 234 8.15 18.93 -14.50
C TRP A 234 7.27 19.40 -13.33
N GLU A 235 6.39 20.37 -13.57
CA GLU A 235 5.46 20.86 -12.54
C GLU A 235 4.54 19.75 -12.06
N ALA A 236 3.98 18.96 -12.98
CA ALA A 236 3.17 17.80 -12.62
C ALA A 236 3.95 16.76 -11.76
N ILE A 237 5.22 16.49 -12.08
CA ILE A 237 6.08 15.60 -11.27
C ILE A 237 6.34 16.19 -9.88
N LYS A 238 6.60 17.49 -9.79
CA LYS A 238 6.82 18.19 -8.51
C LYS A 238 5.59 18.09 -7.60
N GLU A 239 4.42 18.37 -8.13
CA GLU A 239 3.15 18.26 -7.40
C GLU A 239 2.91 16.83 -6.91
N LEU A 240 3.12 15.84 -7.78
CA LEU A 240 3.00 14.43 -7.42
C LEU A 240 3.98 14.04 -6.30
N GLY A 241 5.25 14.43 -6.43
CA GLY A 241 6.28 14.16 -5.42
C GLY A 241 5.97 14.81 -4.07
N ALA A 242 5.43 16.03 -4.06
CA ALA A 242 5.02 16.75 -2.86
C ALA A 242 3.81 16.06 -2.19
N ALA A 243 2.80 15.64 -2.98
CA ALA A 243 1.60 14.99 -2.49
C ALA A 243 1.91 13.68 -1.73
N TYR A 244 2.90 12.92 -2.17
CA TYR A 244 3.29 11.64 -1.56
C TYR A 244 4.44 11.75 -0.55
N THR A 245 4.97 12.95 -0.25
CA THR A 245 6.15 13.14 0.62
C THR A 245 7.26 12.13 0.30
N ALA A 246 7.58 11.99 -0.98
CA ALA A 246 8.41 10.92 -1.51
C ALA A 246 9.85 10.96 -0.96
N LYS A 247 10.40 9.77 -0.60
CA LYS A 247 11.84 9.59 -0.35
C LYS A 247 12.63 9.40 -1.63
N GLY A 248 12.01 8.84 -2.65
CA GLY A 248 12.57 8.58 -3.95
C GLY A 248 11.46 8.51 -4.99
N PHE A 249 11.80 8.95 -6.18
CA PHE A 249 10.93 8.98 -7.33
C PHE A 249 11.64 8.33 -8.51
N SER A 250 10.97 7.42 -9.17
CA SER A 250 11.45 6.80 -10.41
C SER A 250 10.30 6.74 -11.39
N MET A 251 10.56 6.98 -12.66
CA MET A 251 9.57 6.93 -13.72
C MET A 251 10.19 6.30 -14.97
N SER A 252 9.43 5.42 -15.62
CA SER A 252 9.74 4.86 -16.92
C SER A 252 8.67 5.24 -17.92
N ILE A 253 9.07 5.71 -19.08
CA ILE A 253 8.20 6.06 -20.21
C ILE A 253 8.63 5.20 -21.38
N LYS A 254 7.80 4.23 -21.74
CA LYS A 254 8.09 3.28 -22.81
C LYS A 254 6.81 2.98 -23.57
N ASP A 255 6.88 3.03 -24.90
CA ASP A 255 5.73 2.82 -25.78
C ASP A 255 4.55 3.72 -25.38
N ASN A 256 3.41 3.16 -25.03
CA ASN A 256 2.24 3.90 -24.55
C ASN A 256 2.09 3.87 -23.03
N ILE A 257 3.07 3.35 -22.29
CA ILE A 257 3.00 3.17 -20.84
C ILE A 257 3.94 4.13 -20.13
N ILE A 258 3.43 4.81 -19.12
CA ILE A 258 4.21 5.53 -18.12
C ILE A 258 4.05 4.78 -16.80
N LEU A 259 5.15 4.28 -16.26
CA LEU A 259 5.21 3.68 -14.94
C LEU A 259 5.92 4.62 -13.98
N ILE A 260 5.23 5.04 -12.93
CA ILE A 260 5.77 5.90 -11.87
C ILE A 260 5.89 5.07 -10.59
N ALA A 261 7.02 5.16 -9.93
CA ALA A 261 7.27 4.50 -8.66
C ALA A 261 7.71 5.53 -7.62
N ILE A 262 6.94 5.63 -6.54
CA ILE A 262 7.14 6.59 -5.45
C ILE A 262 7.46 5.81 -4.18
N ARG A 263 8.69 5.91 -3.71
CA ARG A 263 9.13 5.18 -2.51
C ARG A 263 8.52 5.77 -1.24
N SER A 264 7.87 4.94 -0.45
CA SER A 264 7.30 5.35 0.84
C SER A 264 8.39 5.62 1.89
N LYS A 265 8.11 6.58 2.79
CA LYS A 265 8.92 6.80 4.00
C LYS A 265 8.69 5.75 5.08
N ARG A 266 7.57 5.04 5.03
CA ARG A 266 7.26 3.99 6.02
C ARG A 266 8.01 2.71 5.69
N PRO A 267 8.65 2.07 6.67
CA PRO A 267 9.36 0.82 6.51
C PRO A 267 8.41 -0.34 6.15
#